data_a46b08ecefb956f5d3670709a8fff245
#
_entry.id   a46b08ecefb956f5d3670709a8fff245
#
_cell.length_a   1.000
_cell.length_b   1.000
_cell.length_c   1.000
_cell.angle_alpha   90.00
_cell.angle_beta   90.00
_cell.angle_gamma   90.00
#
_symmetry.space_group_name_H-M   'P 1'
#
loop_
_entity.id
_entity.type
_entity.pdbx_description
1 polymer ?
#
loop_
_entity_poly.entity_id
_entity_poly.type
_entity_poly.pdbx_seq_one_letter_code
_entity_poly.pdbx_strand_id
1 'polypeptide(L)'
;MVLPVLRFNFASPQGEPRTQGELIRAALELAQWGESRGILTVSIDEHHATGQGWSCNPIMAAGMFLAQTSTLIASVDCALGPLWNPVRLAEDIALVDNMSRGRLHTTVGLGYRTVEYDSLGVDFSERGQLMDSLVERMLSVWSEIGSYTRPHPPLYIGGGARVTARRAVRFRAPLSLADHLPDVAAYYRELCAEAGMTPLVIMPGPVNRGMIYLHEDPDRAWAELGEHILWEAVTYGGWSADQRSLMHLPGVQTLDEVRESGRYRFVTPDRLIAEVRGAPDFGPLVLHPLVGGMPVEEAWKSVQLLVDKVLPALA
;
A
#
# COMPACT_ATOMS: atom_id res chain seq x y z
N MET A 1 3.17 16.65 -11.20
CA MET A 1 3.10 16.71 -9.71
C MET A 1 3.28 15.29 -9.18
N VAL A 2 4.21 15.06 -8.26
CA VAL A 2 4.46 13.76 -7.68
C VAL A 2 3.54 13.54 -6.48
N LEU A 3 3.01 12.33 -6.30
CA LEU A 3 2.14 11.97 -5.19
C LEU A 3 2.98 11.41 -4.02
N PRO A 4 3.16 12.15 -2.92
CA PRO A 4 3.82 11.63 -1.73
C PRO A 4 2.89 10.70 -0.93
N VAL A 5 3.38 9.49 -0.64
CA VAL A 5 2.66 8.44 0.08
C VAL A 5 3.50 7.98 1.26
N LEU A 6 2.94 7.95 2.45
CA LEU A 6 3.53 7.27 3.60
C LEU A 6 2.89 5.89 3.74
N ARG A 7 3.71 4.85 3.62
CA ARG A 7 3.26 3.46 3.79
C ARG A 7 3.50 2.99 5.21
N PHE A 8 2.53 2.25 5.76
CA PHE A 8 2.62 1.69 7.10
C PHE A 8 2.08 0.26 7.13
N ASN A 9 2.82 -0.64 7.77
CA ASN A 9 2.39 -2.03 8.05
C ASN A 9 2.46 -2.38 9.54
N PHE A 10 3.09 -1.53 10.37
CA PHE A 10 3.26 -1.64 11.82
C PHE A 10 4.08 -2.85 12.29
N ALA A 11 4.75 -3.55 11.38
CA ALA A 11 5.51 -4.74 11.67
C ALA A 11 6.89 -4.45 12.25
N SER A 12 7.36 -5.33 13.13
CA SER A 12 8.70 -5.29 13.68
C SER A 12 9.23 -6.70 13.97
N PRO A 13 10.56 -6.92 13.99
CA PRO A 13 11.16 -8.21 14.31
C PRO A 13 10.67 -8.80 15.64
N GLN A 14 10.45 -7.95 16.64
CA GLN A 14 10.04 -8.36 17.98
C GLN A 14 8.56 -8.77 18.05
N GLY A 15 7.70 -8.18 17.21
CA GLY A 15 6.27 -8.44 17.20
C GLY A 15 5.55 -8.11 18.52
N GLU A 16 6.20 -7.34 19.41
CA GLU A 16 5.66 -7.02 20.72
C GLU A 16 4.53 -6.00 20.63
N PRO A 17 3.40 -6.20 21.39
CA PRO A 17 2.28 -5.27 21.36
C PRO A 17 2.63 -3.83 21.74
N ARG A 18 3.61 -3.61 22.63
CA ARG A 18 4.09 -2.27 22.99
C ARG A 18 4.77 -1.58 21.81
N THR A 19 5.70 -2.26 21.14
CA THR A 19 6.38 -1.77 19.93
C THR A 19 5.38 -1.46 18.84
N GLN A 20 4.44 -2.37 18.55
CA GLN A 20 3.38 -2.13 17.58
C GLN A 20 2.55 -0.88 17.95
N GLY A 21 2.18 -0.73 19.22
CA GLY A 21 1.42 0.44 19.69
C GLY A 21 2.21 1.75 19.54
N GLU A 22 3.52 1.74 19.68
CA GLU A 22 4.40 2.90 19.45
C GLU A 22 4.48 3.23 17.96
N LEU A 23 4.65 2.23 17.10
CA LEU A 23 4.67 2.41 15.65
C LEU A 23 3.34 2.97 15.12
N ILE A 24 2.20 2.48 15.64
CA ILE A 24 0.87 3.01 15.28
C ILE A 24 0.75 4.47 15.69
N ARG A 25 1.11 4.84 16.92
CA ARG A 25 1.05 6.24 17.37
C ARG A 25 1.95 7.15 16.53
N ALA A 26 3.19 6.73 16.29
CA ALA A 26 4.12 7.48 15.46
C ALA A 26 3.60 7.65 14.02
N ALA A 27 3.01 6.61 13.44
CA ALA A 27 2.39 6.69 12.11
C ALA A 27 1.25 7.72 12.06
N LEU A 28 0.37 7.72 13.05
CA LEU A 28 -0.74 8.68 13.17
C LEU A 28 -0.23 10.12 13.32
N GLU A 29 0.79 10.34 14.16
CA GLU A 29 1.41 11.65 14.35
C GLU A 29 2.10 12.14 13.07
N LEU A 30 2.87 11.28 12.38
CA LEU A 30 3.51 11.59 11.10
C LEU A 30 2.49 11.98 10.03
N ALA A 31 1.38 11.25 9.93
CA ALA A 31 0.33 11.53 8.97
C ALA A 31 -0.37 12.87 9.27
N GLN A 32 -0.75 13.10 10.53
CA GLN A 32 -1.40 14.34 10.97
C GLN A 32 -0.49 15.57 10.76
N TRP A 33 0.79 15.45 11.14
CA TRP A 33 1.78 16.51 10.94
C TRP A 33 2.03 16.78 9.45
N GLY A 34 2.11 15.70 8.65
CA GLY A 34 2.43 15.76 7.22
C GLY A 34 1.30 16.30 6.35
N GLU A 35 0.03 16.11 6.74
CA GLU A 35 -1.14 16.52 5.98
C GLU A 35 -1.09 17.99 5.56
N SER A 36 -0.83 18.90 6.49
CA SER A 36 -0.71 20.34 6.21
C SER A 36 0.57 20.75 5.51
N ARG A 37 1.45 19.79 5.21
CA ARG A 37 2.79 19.97 4.64
C ARG A 37 3.01 19.25 3.32
N GLY A 38 1.92 18.81 2.68
CA GLY A 38 1.97 18.22 1.34
C GLY A 38 2.02 16.70 1.30
N ILE A 39 1.91 16.00 2.43
CA ILE A 39 1.64 14.56 2.44
C ILE A 39 0.16 14.36 2.10
N LEU A 40 -0.12 13.67 1.00
CA LEU A 40 -1.48 13.55 0.47
C LEU A 40 -2.13 12.21 0.80
N THR A 41 -1.32 11.16 1.02
CA THR A 41 -1.84 9.80 1.14
C THR A 41 -1.06 9.00 2.16
N VAL A 42 -1.77 8.19 2.95
CA VAL A 42 -1.20 7.04 3.68
C VAL A 42 -1.64 5.75 3.01
N SER A 43 -0.76 4.74 2.98
CA SER A 43 -1.05 3.42 2.44
C SER A 43 -0.88 2.37 3.53
N ILE A 44 -1.85 1.46 3.64
CA ILE A 44 -1.89 0.40 4.65
C ILE A 44 -2.16 -0.94 3.96
N ASP A 45 -1.41 -1.97 4.33
CA ASP A 45 -1.61 -3.34 3.86
C ASP A 45 -2.33 -4.23 4.88
N GLU A 46 -2.56 -5.49 4.51
CA GLU A 46 -3.16 -6.50 5.37
C GLU A 46 -2.37 -7.79 5.33
N HIS A 47 -1.97 -8.29 6.53
CA HIS A 47 -1.35 -9.60 6.69
C HIS A 47 -1.79 -10.25 8.01
N HIS A 48 -1.97 -11.58 7.96
CA HIS A 48 -2.40 -12.39 9.09
C HIS A 48 -1.39 -13.48 9.44
N ALA A 49 -1.53 -14.09 10.61
CA ALA A 49 -0.72 -15.22 11.06
C ALA A 49 0.80 -15.00 10.94
N THR A 50 1.28 -13.80 11.24
CA THR A 50 2.70 -13.44 11.13
C THR A 50 3.44 -13.48 12.46
N GLY A 51 2.74 -13.21 13.58
CA GLY A 51 3.35 -13.07 14.90
C GLY A 51 4.25 -11.84 15.08
N GLN A 52 4.27 -10.92 14.10
CA GLN A 52 5.24 -9.81 14.04
C GLN A 52 4.56 -8.42 13.99
N GLY A 53 3.30 -8.34 14.42
CA GLY A 53 2.58 -7.07 14.57
C GLY A 53 2.11 -6.41 13.27
N TRP A 54 2.07 -7.16 12.15
CA TRP A 54 1.53 -6.63 10.88
C TRP A 54 0.10 -6.14 11.01
N SER A 55 -0.26 -5.16 10.20
CA SER A 55 -1.64 -4.69 10.09
C SER A 55 -2.56 -5.85 9.72
N CYS A 56 -3.49 -6.20 10.59
CA CYS A 56 -4.47 -7.27 10.38
C CYS A 56 -5.88 -6.76 10.07
N ASN A 57 -6.11 -5.45 10.19
CA ASN A 57 -7.38 -4.81 9.84
C ASN A 57 -7.10 -3.43 9.23
N PRO A 58 -6.87 -3.37 7.91
CA PRO A 58 -6.49 -2.14 7.24
C PRO A 58 -7.62 -1.10 7.20
N ILE A 59 -8.91 -1.53 7.26
CA ILE A 59 -10.04 -0.60 7.28
C ILE A 59 -10.11 0.14 8.63
N MET A 60 -9.90 -0.58 9.74
CA MET A 60 -9.81 0.04 11.07
C MET A 60 -8.62 0.99 11.14
N ALA A 61 -7.45 0.56 10.67
CA ALA A 61 -6.25 1.41 10.62
C ALA A 61 -6.48 2.67 9.79
N ALA A 62 -7.05 2.54 8.59
CA ALA A 62 -7.43 3.69 7.75
C ALA A 62 -8.40 4.64 8.48
N GLY A 63 -9.40 4.09 9.18
CA GLY A 63 -10.32 4.87 10.00
C GLY A 63 -9.62 5.71 11.08
N MET A 64 -8.57 5.18 11.73
CA MET A 64 -7.78 5.93 12.72
C MET A 64 -7.06 7.13 12.08
N PHE A 65 -6.43 6.96 10.92
CA PHE A 65 -5.80 8.07 10.17
C PHE A 65 -6.82 9.12 9.75
N LEU A 66 -7.93 8.69 9.17
CA LEU A 66 -8.97 9.57 8.62
C LEU A 66 -9.73 10.36 9.70
N ALA A 67 -9.84 9.80 10.91
CA ALA A 67 -10.45 10.50 12.05
C ALA A 67 -9.58 11.65 12.59
N GLN A 68 -8.26 11.59 12.40
CA GLN A 68 -7.30 12.61 12.86
C GLN A 68 -6.87 13.60 11.78
N THR A 69 -7.35 13.43 10.55
CA THR A 69 -6.98 14.24 9.38
C THR A 69 -8.21 14.77 8.67
N SER A 70 -8.05 15.79 7.83
CA SER A 70 -9.16 16.50 7.17
C SER A 70 -9.16 16.35 5.65
N THR A 71 -7.99 16.21 5.04
CA THR A 71 -7.79 16.18 3.57
C THR A 71 -7.01 14.95 3.08
N LEU A 72 -6.26 14.30 3.98
CA LEU A 72 -5.44 13.13 3.69
C LEU A 72 -6.32 11.96 3.23
N ILE A 73 -5.87 11.26 2.18
CA ILE A 73 -6.48 10.03 1.68
C ILE A 73 -5.83 8.84 2.40
N ALA A 74 -6.63 7.88 2.84
CA ALA A 74 -6.15 6.59 3.26
C ALA A 74 -6.41 5.56 2.17
N SER A 75 -5.34 4.94 1.67
CA SER A 75 -5.39 3.88 0.67
C SER A 75 -5.09 2.54 1.33
N VAL A 76 -6.00 1.60 1.19
CA VAL A 76 -5.80 0.20 1.60
C VAL A 76 -5.26 -0.57 0.40
N ASP A 77 -4.00 -1.04 0.51
CA ASP A 77 -3.26 -1.65 -0.59
C ASP A 77 -2.56 -2.97 -0.17
N CYS A 78 -3.34 -4.05 -0.04
CA CYS A 78 -4.78 -4.24 -0.28
C CYS A 78 -5.47 -4.93 0.90
N ALA A 79 -6.81 -4.89 0.92
CA ALA A 79 -7.59 -5.80 1.75
C ALA A 79 -7.61 -7.19 1.09
N LEU A 80 -7.39 -8.26 1.87
CA LEU A 80 -7.40 -9.64 1.39
C LEU A 80 -8.86 -10.13 1.25
N GLY A 81 -9.52 -9.67 0.18
CA GLY A 81 -10.97 -9.80 -0.01
C GLY A 81 -11.56 -11.17 0.34
N PRO A 82 -11.01 -12.30 -0.16
CA PRO A 82 -11.57 -13.62 0.14
C PRO A 82 -11.59 -14.02 1.63
N LEU A 83 -10.84 -13.32 2.48
CA LEU A 83 -10.77 -13.57 3.93
C LEU A 83 -11.82 -12.79 4.72
N TRP A 84 -12.58 -11.91 4.06
CA TRP A 84 -13.60 -11.08 4.70
C TRP A 84 -15.01 -11.59 4.47
N ASN A 85 -15.87 -11.37 5.46
CA ASN A 85 -17.32 -11.42 5.21
C ASN A 85 -17.70 -10.20 4.36
N PRO A 86 -18.33 -10.39 3.19
CA PRO A 86 -18.59 -9.30 2.25
C PRO A 86 -19.54 -8.22 2.77
N VAL A 87 -20.53 -8.60 3.60
CA VAL A 87 -21.46 -7.63 4.21
C VAL A 87 -20.70 -6.78 5.22
N ARG A 88 -19.92 -7.43 6.09
CA ARG A 88 -19.16 -6.72 7.12
C ARG A 88 -18.15 -5.76 6.50
N LEU A 89 -17.39 -6.20 5.49
CA LEU A 89 -16.42 -5.33 4.81
C LEU A 89 -17.11 -4.14 4.14
N ALA A 90 -18.24 -4.37 3.48
CA ALA A 90 -19.00 -3.29 2.84
C ALA A 90 -19.51 -2.25 3.85
N GLU A 91 -20.06 -2.71 4.99
CA GLU A 91 -20.54 -1.83 6.06
C GLU A 91 -19.39 -1.03 6.70
N ASP A 92 -18.25 -1.67 7.01
CA ASP A 92 -17.08 -1.02 7.59
C ASP A 92 -16.51 0.06 6.64
N ILE A 93 -16.38 -0.25 5.34
CA ILE A 93 -15.95 0.71 4.33
C ILE A 93 -16.94 1.88 4.21
N ALA A 94 -18.25 1.62 4.15
CA ALA A 94 -19.27 2.67 4.05
C ALA A 94 -19.26 3.59 5.28
N LEU A 95 -19.08 3.03 6.48
CA LEU A 95 -18.97 3.79 7.72
C LEU A 95 -17.79 4.77 7.68
N VAL A 96 -16.62 4.28 7.26
CA VAL A 96 -15.39 5.10 7.14
C VAL A 96 -15.52 6.11 5.99
N ASP A 97 -16.12 5.74 4.84
CA ASP A 97 -16.40 6.64 3.72
C ASP A 97 -17.31 7.80 4.16
N ASN A 98 -18.38 7.50 4.89
CA ASN A 98 -19.30 8.50 5.42
C ASN A 98 -18.61 9.46 6.41
N MET A 99 -17.85 8.93 7.36
CA MET A 99 -17.11 9.73 8.35
C MET A 99 -16.05 10.60 7.69
N SER A 100 -15.32 10.05 6.75
CA SER A 100 -14.20 10.72 6.09
C SER A 100 -14.58 11.60 4.89
N ARG A 101 -15.85 11.55 4.44
CA ARG A 101 -16.34 12.24 3.25
C ARG A 101 -15.60 11.81 1.97
N GLY A 102 -15.47 10.50 1.77
CA GLY A 102 -14.92 9.92 0.55
C GLY A 102 -13.39 9.81 0.49
N ARG A 103 -12.69 9.91 1.63
CA ARG A 103 -11.22 9.84 1.68
C ARG A 103 -10.65 8.43 1.88
N LEU A 104 -11.49 7.40 1.97
CA LEU A 104 -11.05 6.01 2.00
C LEU A 104 -11.04 5.44 0.59
N HIS A 105 -9.88 4.96 0.14
CA HIS A 105 -9.72 4.23 -1.11
C HIS A 105 -9.35 2.77 -0.80
N THR A 106 -10.12 1.82 -1.29
CA THR A 106 -9.90 0.41 -0.95
C THR A 106 -9.58 -0.41 -2.19
N THR A 107 -8.39 -0.98 -2.22
CA THR A 107 -8.02 -2.04 -3.15
C THR A 107 -8.34 -3.39 -2.50
N VAL A 108 -9.09 -4.25 -3.20
CA VAL A 108 -9.27 -5.65 -2.78
C VAL A 108 -8.39 -6.56 -3.63
N GLY A 109 -7.64 -7.45 -2.96
CA GLY A 109 -6.72 -8.39 -3.58
C GLY A 109 -6.96 -9.82 -3.11
N LEU A 110 -6.41 -10.79 -3.84
CA LEU A 110 -6.56 -12.22 -3.49
C LEU A 110 -5.71 -12.63 -2.27
N GLY A 111 -4.60 -11.95 -2.02
CA GLY A 111 -3.57 -12.53 -1.19
C GLY A 111 -2.84 -13.69 -1.87
N TYR A 112 -1.76 -14.14 -1.26
CA TYR A 112 -0.87 -15.17 -1.83
C TYR A 112 -0.33 -16.17 -0.79
N ARG A 113 -0.59 -15.95 0.50
CA ARG A 113 -0.11 -16.79 1.60
C ARG A 113 -1.18 -17.78 2.03
N THR A 114 -0.95 -19.08 1.80
CA THR A 114 -1.89 -20.13 2.20
C THR A 114 -2.14 -20.14 3.71
N VAL A 115 -1.12 -19.84 4.52
CA VAL A 115 -1.23 -19.78 5.98
C VAL A 115 -2.25 -18.75 6.47
N GLU A 116 -2.46 -17.65 5.74
CA GLU A 116 -3.49 -16.66 6.08
C GLU A 116 -4.89 -17.24 5.90
N TYR A 117 -5.10 -17.97 4.80
CA TYR A 117 -6.35 -18.67 4.50
C TYR A 117 -6.64 -19.78 5.52
N ASP A 118 -5.63 -20.62 5.80
CA ASP A 118 -5.74 -21.70 6.77
C ASP A 118 -6.10 -21.17 8.17
N SER A 119 -5.47 -20.05 8.58
CA SER A 119 -5.72 -19.45 9.89
C SER A 119 -7.13 -18.92 10.08
N LEU A 120 -7.80 -18.55 8.97
CA LEU A 120 -9.16 -18.02 8.96
C LEU A 120 -10.19 -19.05 8.48
N GLY A 121 -9.77 -20.30 8.22
CA GLY A 121 -10.66 -21.40 7.82
C GLY A 121 -11.23 -21.25 6.41
N VAL A 122 -10.51 -20.59 5.49
CA VAL A 122 -10.93 -20.34 4.12
C VAL A 122 -10.10 -21.20 3.15
N ASP A 123 -10.74 -21.83 2.17
CA ASP A 123 -10.05 -22.61 1.16
C ASP A 123 -9.30 -21.70 0.15
N PHE A 124 -7.97 -21.78 0.15
CA PHE A 124 -7.11 -21.03 -0.76
C PHE A 124 -7.40 -21.28 -2.24
N SER A 125 -7.84 -22.50 -2.60
CA SER A 125 -8.14 -22.86 -3.98
C SER A 125 -9.37 -22.11 -4.54
N GLU A 126 -10.30 -21.72 -3.67
CA GLU A 126 -11.53 -21.02 -4.02
C GLU A 126 -11.39 -19.48 -4.08
N ARG A 127 -10.20 -18.94 -3.74
CA ARG A 127 -10.00 -17.48 -3.58
C ARG A 127 -10.48 -16.64 -4.76
N GLY A 128 -10.40 -17.17 -5.98
CA GLY A 128 -10.86 -16.46 -7.18
C GLY A 128 -12.38 -16.30 -7.22
N GLN A 129 -13.13 -17.34 -6.87
CA GLN A 129 -14.59 -17.34 -6.80
C GLN A 129 -15.08 -16.52 -5.60
N LEU A 130 -14.40 -16.67 -4.47
CA LEU A 130 -14.68 -15.88 -3.25
C LEU A 130 -14.52 -14.39 -3.50
N MET A 131 -13.48 -13.97 -4.24
CA MET A 131 -13.29 -12.58 -4.63
C MET A 131 -14.43 -12.07 -5.50
N ASP A 132 -14.86 -12.84 -6.50
CA ASP A 132 -15.96 -12.43 -7.38
C ASP A 132 -17.27 -12.28 -6.59
N SER A 133 -17.59 -13.25 -5.73
CA SER A 133 -18.75 -13.21 -4.83
C SER A 133 -18.68 -12.06 -3.82
N LEU A 134 -17.47 -11.79 -3.28
CA LEU A 134 -17.25 -10.67 -2.36
C LEU A 134 -17.64 -9.34 -3.03
N VAL A 135 -17.07 -9.05 -4.20
CA VAL A 135 -17.29 -7.76 -4.88
C VAL A 135 -18.77 -7.61 -5.28
N GLU A 136 -19.38 -8.65 -5.81
CA GLU A 136 -20.83 -8.64 -6.13
C GLU A 136 -21.68 -8.31 -4.91
N ARG A 137 -21.40 -8.97 -3.78
CA ARG A 137 -22.17 -8.75 -2.55
C ARG A 137 -21.90 -7.38 -1.94
N MET A 138 -20.67 -6.87 -1.96
CA MET A 138 -20.33 -5.52 -1.50
C MET A 138 -21.10 -4.46 -2.29
N LEU A 139 -21.12 -4.55 -3.63
CA LEU A 139 -21.85 -3.62 -4.50
C LEU A 139 -23.35 -3.66 -4.21
N SER A 140 -23.94 -4.86 -3.98
CA SER A 140 -25.35 -5.00 -3.56
C SER A 140 -25.61 -4.31 -2.22
N VAL A 141 -24.77 -4.56 -1.20
CA VAL A 141 -24.91 -3.93 0.12
C VAL A 141 -24.85 -2.41 0.01
N TRP A 142 -23.90 -1.86 -0.73
CA TRP A 142 -23.79 -0.40 -0.90
C TRP A 142 -24.98 0.21 -1.64
N SER A 143 -25.61 -0.54 -2.56
CA SER A 143 -26.84 -0.09 -3.22
C SER A 143 -28.03 -0.02 -2.25
N GLU A 144 -28.03 -0.86 -1.21
CA GLU A 144 -29.07 -0.91 -0.18
C GLU A 144 -28.87 0.15 0.91
N ILE A 145 -27.63 0.25 1.47
CA ILE A 145 -27.34 1.15 2.60
C ILE A 145 -26.90 2.55 2.19
N GLY A 146 -26.36 2.70 0.98
CA GLY A 146 -25.74 3.93 0.49
C GLY A 146 -24.39 4.23 1.15
N SER A 147 -23.72 5.27 0.65
CA SER A 147 -22.45 5.78 1.15
C SER A 147 -22.31 7.27 0.83
N TYR A 148 -21.33 7.95 1.41
CA TYR A 148 -21.03 9.35 1.07
C TYR A 148 -20.66 9.48 -0.40
N THR A 149 -19.70 8.66 -0.85
CA THR A 149 -19.28 8.62 -2.26
C THR A 149 -20.32 7.87 -3.10
N ARG A 150 -20.62 8.42 -4.28
CA ARG A 150 -21.59 7.83 -5.21
C ARG A 150 -20.91 7.34 -6.49
N PRO A 151 -21.33 6.21 -7.07
CA PRO A 151 -22.43 5.31 -6.65
C PRO A 151 -22.10 4.44 -5.43
N HIS A 152 -20.83 4.27 -5.07
CA HIS A 152 -20.31 3.50 -3.93
C HIS A 152 -18.95 4.05 -3.52
N PRO A 153 -18.38 3.65 -2.36
CA PRO A 153 -17.03 4.01 -1.96
C PRO A 153 -15.99 3.64 -3.01
N PRO A 154 -14.86 4.38 -3.13
CA PRO A 154 -13.79 4.06 -4.08
C PRO A 154 -13.27 2.64 -3.88
N LEU A 155 -13.49 1.78 -4.87
CA LEU A 155 -13.10 0.36 -4.89
C LEU A 155 -12.20 0.09 -6.08
N TYR A 156 -11.05 -0.53 -5.83
CA TYR A 156 -10.06 -0.94 -6.82
C TYR A 156 -9.88 -2.45 -6.80
N ILE A 157 -9.64 -3.06 -7.96
CA ILE A 157 -9.30 -4.48 -8.05
C ILE A 157 -7.79 -4.63 -8.15
N GLY A 158 -7.20 -5.31 -7.15
CA GLY A 158 -5.75 -5.48 -7.01
C GLY A 158 -5.21 -6.80 -7.55
N GLY A 159 -4.01 -6.77 -8.10
CA GLY A 159 -3.26 -7.96 -8.53
C GLY A 159 -2.36 -7.70 -9.74
N GLY A 160 -1.67 -8.75 -10.24
CA GLY A 160 -0.67 -8.63 -11.28
C GLY A 160 -0.92 -9.50 -12.53
N ALA A 161 -2.10 -10.09 -12.68
CA ALA A 161 -2.39 -11.02 -13.78
C ALA A 161 -3.51 -10.50 -14.70
N ARG A 162 -3.57 -11.00 -15.94
CA ARG A 162 -4.64 -10.64 -16.89
C ARG A 162 -6.06 -10.97 -16.37
N VAL A 163 -6.21 -11.99 -15.52
CA VAL A 163 -7.50 -12.28 -14.88
C VAL A 163 -7.95 -11.14 -13.96
N THR A 164 -7.02 -10.44 -13.31
CA THR A 164 -7.33 -9.24 -12.51
C THR A 164 -7.88 -8.10 -13.37
N ALA A 165 -7.30 -7.87 -14.55
CA ALA A 165 -7.79 -6.89 -15.51
C ALA A 165 -9.25 -7.21 -15.98
N ARG A 166 -9.53 -8.48 -16.31
CA ARG A 166 -10.90 -8.92 -16.66
C ARG A 166 -11.88 -8.72 -15.51
N ARG A 167 -11.46 -9.03 -14.27
CA ARG A 167 -12.28 -8.82 -13.07
C ARG A 167 -12.57 -7.33 -12.86
N ALA A 168 -11.58 -6.46 -12.99
CA ALA A 168 -11.74 -5.02 -12.87
C ALA A 168 -12.78 -4.48 -13.88
N VAL A 169 -12.71 -4.91 -15.14
CA VAL A 169 -13.72 -4.51 -16.16
C VAL A 169 -15.10 -5.08 -15.86
N ARG A 170 -15.19 -6.35 -15.44
CA ARG A 170 -16.48 -6.97 -15.04
C ARG A 170 -17.21 -6.16 -13.99
N PHE A 171 -16.49 -5.65 -13.00
CA PHE A 171 -17.06 -4.86 -11.90
C PHE A 171 -16.99 -3.34 -12.14
N ARG A 172 -16.59 -2.91 -13.34
CA ARG A 172 -16.44 -1.51 -13.72
C ARG A 172 -15.55 -0.71 -12.75
N ALA A 173 -14.55 -1.38 -12.19
CA ALA A 173 -13.63 -0.85 -11.18
C ALA A 173 -12.27 -0.48 -11.79
N PRO A 174 -11.56 0.50 -11.21
CA PRO A 174 -10.15 0.75 -11.48
C PRO A 174 -9.27 -0.46 -11.19
N LEU A 175 -8.13 -0.55 -11.90
CA LEU A 175 -7.11 -1.57 -11.73
C LEU A 175 -5.97 -1.04 -10.86
N SER A 176 -5.60 -1.76 -9.79
CA SER A 176 -4.43 -1.48 -8.97
C SER A 176 -3.38 -2.59 -9.14
N LEU A 177 -2.20 -2.21 -9.60
CA LEU A 177 -1.09 -3.14 -9.87
C LEU A 177 0.00 -2.97 -8.80
N ALA A 178 0.43 -4.08 -8.23
CA ALA A 178 1.41 -4.11 -7.15
C ALA A 178 2.87 -3.92 -7.63
N ASP A 179 3.13 -3.94 -8.93
CA ASP A 179 4.43 -3.68 -9.57
C ASP A 179 4.23 -2.96 -10.92
N HIS A 180 5.32 -2.56 -11.56
CA HIS A 180 5.29 -2.01 -12.91
C HIS A 180 4.99 -3.11 -13.94
N LEU A 181 3.74 -3.21 -14.36
CA LEU A 181 3.21 -4.27 -15.23
C LEU A 181 2.49 -3.65 -16.45
N PRO A 182 3.23 -2.99 -17.36
CA PRO A 182 2.66 -2.26 -18.49
C PRO A 182 1.80 -3.12 -19.41
N ASP A 183 2.14 -4.41 -19.60
CA ASP A 183 1.37 -5.33 -20.44
C ASP A 183 -0.02 -5.64 -19.85
N VAL A 184 -0.12 -5.78 -18.53
CA VAL A 184 -1.41 -5.98 -17.85
C VAL A 184 -2.24 -4.70 -17.90
N ALA A 185 -1.60 -3.54 -17.72
CA ALA A 185 -2.23 -2.24 -17.83
C ALA A 185 -2.75 -1.96 -19.25
N ALA A 186 -1.98 -2.31 -20.29
CA ALA A 186 -2.41 -2.21 -21.69
C ALA A 186 -3.63 -3.08 -21.96
N TYR A 187 -3.57 -4.35 -21.57
CA TYR A 187 -4.69 -5.28 -21.71
C TYR A 187 -5.96 -4.79 -20.99
N TYR A 188 -5.84 -4.22 -19.79
CA TYR A 188 -6.97 -3.61 -19.11
C TYR A 188 -7.58 -2.44 -19.90
N ARG A 189 -6.74 -1.58 -20.49
CA ARG A 189 -7.20 -0.44 -21.31
C ARG A 189 -7.95 -0.90 -22.57
N GLU A 190 -7.47 -1.97 -23.21
CA GLU A 190 -8.15 -2.59 -24.37
C GLU A 190 -9.55 -3.08 -23.96
N LEU A 191 -9.65 -3.85 -22.88
CA LEU A 191 -10.93 -4.33 -22.36
C LEU A 191 -11.88 -3.19 -21.94
N CYS A 192 -11.34 -2.11 -21.35
CA CYS A 192 -12.13 -0.93 -21.02
C CYS A 192 -12.71 -0.27 -22.29
N ALA A 193 -11.93 -0.16 -23.35
CA ALA A 193 -12.39 0.41 -24.63
C ALA A 193 -13.52 -0.43 -25.23
N GLU A 194 -13.42 -1.75 -25.21
CA GLU A 194 -14.46 -2.66 -25.65
C GLU A 194 -15.75 -2.53 -24.80
N ALA A 195 -15.60 -2.31 -23.49
CA ALA A 195 -16.71 -2.17 -22.54
C ALA A 195 -17.27 -0.75 -22.42
N GLY A 196 -16.77 0.23 -23.18
CA GLY A 196 -17.16 1.63 -23.08
C GLY A 196 -16.87 2.24 -21.69
N MET A 197 -15.74 1.90 -21.10
CA MET A 197 -15.27 2.39 -19.79
C MET A 197 -14.07 3.31 -19.95
N THR A 198 -13.99 4.35 -19.10
CA THR A 198 -12.77 5.13 -18.95
C THR A 198 -11.79 4.34 -18.08
N PRO A 199 -10.59 3.97 -18.56
CA PRO A 199 -9.64 3.20 -17.77
C PRO A 199 -8.98 4.08 -16.70
N LEU A 200 -8.87 3.55 -15.48
CA LEU A 200 -8.03 4.10 -14.41
C LEU A 200 -7.12 3.00 -13.90
N VAL A 201 -5.81 3.21 -14.00
CA VAL A 201 -4.78 2.27 -13.55
C VAL A 201 -3.89 2.95 -12.53
N ILE A 202 -3.79 2.36 -11.34
CA ILE A 202 -2.77 2.69 -10.35
C ILE A 202 -1.64 1.69 -10.54
N MET A 203 -0.43 2.18 -10.80
CA MET A 203 0.73 1.35 -11.09
C MET A 203 2.01 2.10 -10.69
N PRO A 204 3.00 1.43 -10.10
CA PRO A 204 4.32 2.01 -9.89
C PRO A 204 4.94 2.49 -11.19
N GLY A 205 5.72 3.57 -11.12
CA GLY A 205 6.45 4.09 -12.27
C GLY A 205 7.53 3.14 -12.76
N PRO A 206 8.02 3.34 -14.00
CA PRO A 206 9.09 2.50 -14.55
C PRO A 206 10.43 2.70 -13.84
N VAL A 207 10.67 3.88 -13.30
CA VAL A 207 11.93 4.28 -12.64
C VAL A 207 11.89 4.02 -11.14
N ASN A 208 10.85 4.53 -10.47
CA ASN A 208 10.69 4.34 -9.03
C ASN A 208 9.87 3.09 -8.76
N ARG A 209 10.56 1.96 -8.55
CA ARG A 209 9.96 0.64 -8.34
C ARG A 209 10.20 0.12 -6.94
N GLY A 210 10.23 1.02 -5.94
CA GLY A 210 10.55 0.60 -4.58
C GLY A 210 10.19 1.63 -3.51
N MET A 211 10.58 1.31 -2.29
CA MET A 211 10.40 2.14 -1.10
C MET A 211 11.57 3.07 -0.92
N ILE A 212 11.27 4.32 -0.59
CA ILE A 212 12.26 5.36 -0.38
C ILE A 212 12.35 5.67 1.11
N TYR A 213 13.58 5.83 1.58
CA TYR A 213 13.90 6.39 2.87
C TYR A 213 14.89 7.55 2.67
N LEU A 214 14.53 8.75 3.08
CA LEU A 214 15.39 9.93 2.93
C LEU A 214 16.40 10.01 4.06
N HIS A 215 17.66 10.18 3.70
CA HIS A 215 18.75 10.39 4.64
C HIS A 215 19.83 11.27 4.03
N GLU A 216 20.49 12.13 4.82
CA GLU A 216 21.55 13.01 4.30
C GLU A 216 22.81 12.25 3.90
N ASP A 217 23.09 11.12 4.54
CA ASP A 217 24.18 10.20 4.25
C ASP A 217 23.65 8.76 4.07
N PRO A 218 23.36 8.33 2.82
CA PRO A 218 22.82 7.00 2.54
C PRO A 218 23.74 5.84 2.96
N ASP A 219 25.06 5.98 2.88
CA ASP A 219 25.98 4.90 3.27
C ASP A 219 25.97 4.69 4.79
N ARG A 220 25.93 5.78 5.54
CA ARG A 220 25.72 5.73 6.99
C ARG A 220 24.37 5.13 7.34
N ALA A 221 23.31 5.52 6.62
CA ALA A 221 21.97 4.95 6.84
C ALA A 221 21.93 3.44 6.59
N TRP A 222 22.59 2.94 5.55
CA TRP A 222 22.71 1.51 5.32
C TRP A 222 23.46 0.79 6.46
N ALA A 223 24.51 1.40 6.99
CA ALA A 223 25.29 0.83 8.08
C ALA A 223 24.52 0.80 9.42
N GLU A 224 23.76 1.84 9.74
CA GLU A 224 23.09 1.99 11.04
C GLU A 224 21.65 1.45 11.06
N LEU A 225 20.94 1.52 9.94
CA LEU A 225 19.50 1.26 9.85
C LEU A 225 19.13 0.13 8.88
N GLY A 226 20.10 -0.38 8.12
CA GLY A 226 19.85 -1.36 7.06
C GLY A 226 19.24 -2.66 7.56
N GLU A 227 19.49 -3.07 8.81
CA GLU A 227 18.93 -4.29 9.39
C GLU A 227 17.40 -4.29 9.45
N HIS A 228 16.78 -3.13 9.68
CA HIS A 228 15.32 -2.99 9.64
C HIS A 228 14.75 -3.29 8.25
N ILE A 229 15.42 -2.79 7.23
CA ILE A 229 15.04 -3.03 5.82
C ILE A 229 15.30 -4.49 5.44
N LEU A 230 16.46 -5.05 5.82
CA LEU A 230 16.80 -6.44 5.54
C LEU A 230 15.76 -7.39 6.14
N TRP A 231 15.37 -7.16 7.39
CA TRP A 231 14.37 -7.98 8.05
C TRP A 231 13.04 -8.01 7.26
N GLU A 232 12.55 -6.85 6.84
CA GLU A 232 11.29 -6.79 6.06
C GLU A 232 11.45 -7.45 4.70
N ALA A 233 12.56 -7.19 3.99
CA ALA A 233 12.83 -7.76 2.67
C ALA A 233 12.93 -9.29 2.72
N VAL A 234 13.63 -9.85 3.73
CA VAL A 234 13.72 -11.30 3.95
C VAL A 234 12.36 -11.89 4.31
N THR A 235 11.59 -11.21 5.15
CA THR A 235 10.25 -11.67 5.55
C THR A 235 9.32 -11.75 4.34
N TYR A 236 9.21 -10.69 3.55
CA TYR A 236 8.40 -10.70 2.32
C TYR A 236 8.92 -11.70 1.29
N GLY A 237 10.25 -11.74 1.09
CA GLY A 237 10.90 -12.66 0.16
C GLY A 237 10.67 -14.14 0.48
N GLY A 238 10.51 -14.46 1.77
CA GLY A 238 10.21 -15.80 2.26
C GLY A 238 8.74 -16.25 2.12
N TRP A 239 7.81 -15.32 1.88
CA TRP A 239 6.38 -15.66 1.86
C TRP A 239 5.89 -16.30 0.57
N SER A 240 6.48 -15.97 -0.57
CA SER A 240 6.15 -16.61 -1.87
C SER A 240 7.21 -16.31 -2.93
N ALA A 241 7.67 -17.34 -3.61
CA ALA A 241 8.66 -17.21 -4.70
C ALA A 241 8.10 -16.53 -5.96
N ASP A 242 6.79 -16.64 -6.19
CA ASP A 242 6.15 -16.24 -7.45
C ASP A 242 5.45 -14.87 -7.38
N GLN A 243 5.43 -14.24 -6.21
CA GLN A 243 4.71 -12.99 -6.02
C GLN A 243 5.44 -11.82 -6.72
N ARG A 244 4.70 -11.04 -7.48
CA ARG A 244 5.16 -9.78 -8.08
C ARG A 244 4.58 -8.60 -7.32
N SER A 245 5.41 -7.97 -6.52
CA SER A 245 5.10 -6.70 -5.86
C SER A 245 6.37 -5.90 -5.63
N LEU A 246 6.22 -4.61 -5.32
CA LEU A 246 7.34 -3.73 -4.99
C LEU A 246 8.19 -4.24 -3.82
N MET A 247 7.55 -4.92 -2.87
CA MET A 247 8.19 -5.37 -1.63
C MET A 247 8.87 -6.73 -1.76
N HIS A 248 8.59 -7.48 -2.84
CA HIS A 248 8.98 -8.88 -2.92
C HIS A 248 10.36 -9.06 -3.53
N LEU A 249 11.29 -9.59 -2.74
CA LEU A 249 12.67 -9.94 -3.12
C LEU A 249 12.93 -11.42 -2.81
N PRO A 250 12.52 -12.35 -3.69
CA PRO A 250 12.67 -13.78 -3.44
C PRO A 250 14.13 -14.18 -3.21
N GLY A 251 14.38 -14.87 -2.10
CA GLY A 251 15.69 -15.44 -1.80
C GLY A 251 16.75 -14.45 -1.27
N VAL A 252 16.42 -13.17 -1.10
CA VAL A 252 17.34 -12.20 -0.51
C VAL A 252 17.70 -12.57 0.93
N GLN A 253 18.98 -12.43 1.30
CA GLN A 253 19.49 -12.76 2.61
C GLN A 253 20.46 -11.72 3.17
N THR A 254 20.99 -10.82 2.36
CA THR A 254 22.03 -9.87 2.74
C THR A 254 21.65 -8.43 2.43
N LEU A 255 22.24 -7.48 3.16
CA LEU A 255 22.07 -6.04 2.90
C LEU A 255 22.52 -5.64 1.49
N ASP A 256 23.61 -6.24 1.00
CA ASP A 256 24.13 -5.94 -0.33
C ASP A 256 23.12 -6.35 -1.41
N GLU A 257 22.51 -7.54 -1.30
CA GLU A 257 21.47 -7.99 -2.22
C GLU A 257 20.23 -7.08 -2.18
N VAL A 258 19.80 -6.63 -1.00
CA VAL A 258 18.71 -5.66 -0.86
C VAL A 258 19.05 -4.35 -1.54
N ARG A 259 20.27 -3.81 -1.28
CA ARG A 259 20.75 -2.56 -1.86
C ARG A 259 20.86 -2.63 -3.39
N GLU A 260 21.39 -3.72 -3.92
CA GLU A 260 21.52 -3.96 -5.37
C GLU A 260 20.18 -4.11 -6.07
N SER A 261 19.15 -4.62 -5.38
CA SER A 261 17.81 -4.78 -5.94
C SER A 261 17.16 -3.45 -6.34
N GLY A 262 17.53 -2.34 -5.67
CA GLY A 262 16.93 -1.03 -5.83
C GLY A 262 15.47 -0.93 -5.35
N ARG A 263 14.94 -1.98 -4.69
CA ARG A 263 13.55 -2.00 -4.16
C ARG A 263 13.41 -1.25 -2.84
N TYR A 264 14.49 -1.18 -2.08
CA TYR A 264 14.59 -0.38 -0.87
C TYR A 264 15.78 0.57 -1.03
N ARG A 265 15.58 1.84 -0.78
CA ARG A 265 16.57 2.84 -1.13
C ARG A 265 16.72 3.88 -0.03
N PHE A 266 17.92 4.02 0.51
CA PHE A 266 18.31 5.27 1.18
C PHE A 266 18.80 6.25 0.12
N VAL A 267 18.21 7.45 0.06
CA VAL A 267 18.57 8.47 -0.92
C VAL A 267 18.67 9.85 -0.27
N THR A 268 19.56 10.71 -0.80
CA THR A 268 19.58 12.12 -0.38
C THR A 268 18.44 12.90 -1.02
N PRO A 269 17.96 13.98 -0.39
CA PRO A 269 16.98 14.87 -0.99
C PRO A 269 17.35 15.35 -2.40
N ASP A 270 18.60 15.81 -2.59
CA ASP A 270 19.06 16.32 -3.89
C ASP A 270 19.04 15.26 -4.98
N ARG A 271 19.47 14.03 -4.66
CA ARG A 271 19.41 12.92 -5.59
C ARG A 271 17.97 12.59 -5.98
N LEU A 272 17.07 12.52 -5.00
CA LEU A 272 15.66 12.23 -5.28
C LEU A 272 15.02 13.31 -6.15
N ILE A 273 15.28 14.58 -5.86
CA ILE A 273 14.80 15.72 -6.67
C ILE A 273 15.29 15.61 -8.11
N ALA A 274 16.57 15.30 -8.30
CA ALA A 274 17.15 15.13 -9.65
C ALA A 274 16.51 13.94 -10.40
N GLU A 275 16.30 12.81 -9.74
CA GLU A 275 15.64 11.63 -10.32
C GLU A 275 14.19 11.92 -10.74
N VAL A 276 13.42 12.59 -9.87
CA VAL A 276 12.02 12.96 -10.17
C VAL A 276 11.95 13.94 -11.35
N ARG A 277 12.81 14.95 -11.37
CA ARG A 277 12.86 15.91 -12.48
C ARG A 277 13.30 15.30 -13.81
N GLY A 278 14.15 14.28 -13.74
CA GLY A 278 14.66 13.56 -14.91
C GLY A 278 13.70 12.51 -15.48
N ALA A 279 12.62 12.15 -14.75
CA ALA A 279 11.69 11.10 -15.13
C ALA A 279 10.23 11.58 -15.05
N PRO A 280 9.62 12.04 -16.15
CA PRO A 280 8.21 12.48 -16.16
C PRO A 280 7.24 11.42 -15.61
N ASP A 281 7.56 10.13 -15.78
CA ASP A 281 6.78 8.98 -15.35
C ASP A 281 7.35 8.36 -14.05
N PHE A 282 7.91 9.17 -13.16
CA PHE A 282 8.52 8.68 -11.92
C PHE A 282 7.56 7.86 -11.06
N GLY A 283 6.29 8.23 -11.05
CA GLY A 283 5.26 7.59 -10.25
C GLY A 283 5.16 8.17 -8.83
N PRO A 284 4.40 7.51 -7.92
CA PRO A 284 4.27 7.95 -6.53
C PRO A 284 5.60 7.90 -5.78
N LEU A 285 5.83 8.86 -4.89
CA LEU A 285 6.91 8.82 -3.90
C LEU A 285 6.43 8.03 -2.68
N VAL A 286 6.75 6.75 -2.63
CA VAL A 286 6.35 5.90 -1.50
C VAL A 286 7.48 5.83 -0.49
N LEU A 287 7.28 6.48 0.67
CA LEU A 287 8.15 6.35 1.83
C LEU A 287 7.58 5.30 2.77
N HIS A 288 8.46 4.47 3.33
CA HIS A 288 8.11 3.53 4.39
C HIS A 288 8.89 3.88 5.67
N PRO A 289 8.49 4.95 6.38
CA PRO A 289 9.34 5.55 7.41
C PRO A 289 9.55 4.65 8.64
N LEU A 290 8.61 3.75 8.94
CA LEU A 290 8.66 2.83 10.09
C LEU A 290 8.97 1.38 9.68
N VAL A 291 9.59 1.16 8.52
CA VAL A 291 9.93 -0.15 7.97
C VAL A 291 10.68 -1.04 8.98
N GLY A 292 10.19 -2.27 9.20
CA GLY A 292 10.85 -3.24 10.06
C GLY A 292 11.06 -2.76 11.52
N GLY A 293 10.17 -1.90 12.02
CA GLY A 293 10.33 -1.32 13.36
C GLY A 293 11.44 -0.26 13.44
N MET A 294 11.70 0.46 12.36
CA MET A 294 12.63 1.60 12.30
C MET A 294 12.43 2.53 13.51
N PRO A 295 13.49 3.02 14.16
CA PRO A 295 13.38 3.98 15.25
C PRO A 295 12.55 5.19 14.87
N VAL A 296 11.59 5.56 15.72
CA VAL A 296 10.63 6.65 15.45
C VAL A 296 11.32 7.98 15.13
N GLU A 297 12.44 8.27 15.82
CA GLU A 297 13.23 9.48 15.57
C GLU A 297 13.81 9.53 14.14
N GLU A 298 14.28 8.40 13.63
CA GLU A 298 14.82 8.30 12.27
C GLU A 298 13.70 8.40 11.23
N ALA A 299 12.54 7.81 11.52
CA ALA A 299 11.35 7.96 10.69
C ALA A 299 10.94 9.44 10.55
N TRP A 300 10.94 10.20 11.66
CA TRP A 300 10.66 11.64 11.64
C TRP A 300 11.69 12.41 10.80
N LYS A 301 12.98 12.16 10.95
CA LYS A 301 14.02 12.81 10.14
C LYS A 301 13.80 12.59 8.65
N SER A 302 13.50 11.35 8.25
CA SER A 302 13.22 11.02 6.84
C SER A 302 12.01 11.77 6.28
N VAL A 303 10.90 11.82 7.02
CA VAL A 303 9.68 12.53 6.58
C VAL A 303 9.89 14.05 6.60
N GLN A 304 10.64 14.59 7.56
CA GLN A 304 11.01 16.02 7.57
C GLN A 304 11.85 16.39 6.35
N LEU A 305 12.83 15.57 5.95
CA LEU A 305 13.60 15.80 4.72
C LEU A 305 12.71 15.81 3.46
N LEU A 306 11.68 14.96 3.41
CA LEU A 306 10.70 15.01 2.32
C LEU A 306 9.98 16.35 2.28
N VAL A 307 9.42 16.75 3.42
CA VAL A 307 8.59 17.97 3.53
C VAL A 307 9.40 19.24 3.35
N ASP A 308 10.58 19.32 3.97
CA ASP A 308 11.33 20.57 4.04
C ASP A 308 12.25 20.79 2.81
N LYS A 309 12.70 19.71 2.15
CA LYS A 309 13.64 19.82 1.03
C LYS A 309 13.07 19.33 -0.30
N VAL A 310 12.38 18.18 -0.31
CA VAL A 310 11.97 17.55 -1.58
C VAL A 310 10.68 18.16 -2.13
N LEU A 311 9.61 18.20 -1.33
CA LEU A 311 8.31 18.70 -1.83
C LEU A 311 8.38 20.15 -2.31
N PRO A 312 9.03 21.11 -1.59
CA PRO A 312 9.13 22.49 -2.08
C PRO A 312 9.92 22.62 -3.39
N ALA A 313 10.90 21.75 -3.59
CA ALA A 313 11.69 21.76 -4.83
C ALA A 313 10.94 21.15 -6.03
N LEU A 314 9.88 20.36 -5.80
CA LEU A 314 9.07 19.71 -6.84
C LEU A 314 7.70 20.36 -7.06
N ALA A 315 7.38 21.43 -6.29
CA ALA A 315 6.14 22.20 -6.36
C ALA A 315 5.98 23.01 -7.64
#